data_d2e636073f0b04d825d91e5f50fa82fb
#
_entry.id   d2e636073f0b04d825d91e5f50fa82fb
#
_cell.length_a   1.000
_cell.length_b   1.000
_cell.length_c   1.000
_cell.angle_alpha   90.00
_cell.angle_beta   90.00
_cell.angle_gamma   90.00
#
_symmetry.space_group_name_H-M   'P 1'
#
loop_
_entity.id
_entity.type
_entity.pdbx_description
1 polymer ?
#
loop_
_entity_poly.entity_id
_entity_poly.type
_entity_poly.pdbx_seq_one_letter_code
_entity_poly.pdbx_strand_id
1 'polypeptide(L)'
;AITDKEKFKTELTAVEQKFTEVTGEKMFSFFRPPQGKYSAQSLQMSKELGYHTFFWSLAYVDLNKDAQPDPAESIQKLCKRIHPGAIVLLHNTSKTNAEILDELLTRWEEMGYRFGTLEELIVNSSSTRGDSQ
;
A
#
# COMPACT_ATOMS: atom_id res chain seq x y z
N ALA A 1 -13.40 -3.96 12.25
CA ALA A 1 -13.53 -2.74 11.44
C ALA A 1 -14.26 -1.66 12.26
N ILE A 2 -13.85 -0.38 12.12
CA ILE A 2 -14.51 0.74 12.80
C ILE A 2 -15.88 0.95 12.15
N THR A 3 -16.93 0.96 12.97
CA THR A 3 -18.31 1.15 12.52
C THR A 3 -18.87 2.52 12.87
N ASP A 4 -18.19 3.23 13.77
CA ASP A 4 -18.59 4.58 14.20
C ASP A 4 -17.93 5.62 13.27
N LYS A 5 -18.74 6.34 12.52
CA LYS A 5 -18.31 7.33 11.53
C LYS A 5 -17.53 8.50 12.16
N GLU A 6 -17.99 8.99 13.29
CA GLU A 6 -17.34 10.12 13.97
C GLU A 6 -15.98 9.72 14.52
N LYS A 7 -15.88 8.53 15.09
CA LYS A 7 -14.61 8.00 15.58
C LYS A 7 -13.62 7.78 14.44
N PHE A 8 -14.06 7.20 13.33
CA PHE A 8 -13.26 6.99 12.13
C PHE A 8 -12.73 8.32 11.59
N LYS A 9 -13.59 9.32 11.46
CA LYS A 9 -13.21 10.67 11.02
C LYS A 9 -12.18 11.29 11.95
N THR A 10 -12.39 11.19 13.27
CA THR A 10 -11.48 11.72 14.28
C THR A 10 -10.10 11.10 14.18
N GLU A 11 -10.01 9.80 13.99
CA GLU A 11 -8.72 9.09 13.84
C GLU A 11 -7.97 9.56 12.60
N LEU A 12 -8.63 9.68 11.45
CA LEU A 12 -8.00 10.16 10.22
C LEU A 12 -7.57 11.62 10.33
N THR A 13 -8.42 12.48 10.89
CA THR A 13 -8.13 13.90 11.08
C THR A 13 -6.92 14.10 12.00
N ALA A 14 -6.81 13.31 13.06
CA ALA A 14 -5.67 13.37 13.98
C ALA A 14 -4.35 13.06 13.28
N VAL A 15 -4.34 12.05 12.41
CA VAL A 15 -3.16 11.69 11.60
C VAL A 15 -2.80 12.81 10.62
N GLU A 16 -3.78 13.38 9.93
CA GLU A 16 -3.57 14.50 9.00
C GLU A 16 -2.95 15.70 9.71
N GLN A 17 -3.49 16.07 10.87
CA GLN A 17 -2.99 17.19 11.66
C GLN A 17 -1.55 16.96 12.08
N LYS A 18 -1.25 15.76 12.58
CA LYS A 18 0.11 15.40 13.00
C LYS A 18 1.09 15.43 11.85
N PHE A 19 0.70 14.91 10.69
CA PHE A 19 1.52 14.97 9.49
C PHE A 19 1.85 16.40 9.09
N THR A 20 0.85 17.28 9.08
CA THR A 20 1.03 18.70 8.73
C THR A 20 1.89 19.43 9.76
N GLU A 21 1.73 19.16 11.05
CA GLU A 21 2.59 19.73 12.10
C GLU A 21 4.06 19.37 11.90
N VAL A 22 4.34 18.11 11.53
CA VAL A 22 5.72 17.61 11.41
C VAL A 22 6.36 18.03 10.08
N THR A 23 5.61 18.01 8.98
CA THR A 23 6.16 18.22 7.63
C THR A 23 5.90 19.60 7.06
N GLY A 24 4.90 20.33 7.57
CA GLY A 24 4.42 21.58 6.97
C GLY A 24 3.64 21.39 5.68
N GLU A 25 3.36 20.15 5.29
CA GLU A 25 2.70 19.81 4.03
C GLU A 25 1.36 19.11 4.27
N LYS A 26 0.48 19.14 3.27
CA LYS A 26 -0.78 18.41 3.30
C LYS A 26 -0.52 16.93 3.04
N MET A 27 -1.11 16.05 3.87
CA MET A 27 -1.04 14.62 3.70
C MET A 27 -1.83 14.16 2.46
N PHE A 28 -1.28 13.21 1.70
CA PHE A 28 -2.02 12.55 0.62
C PHE A 28 -3.23 11.80 1.18
N SER A 29 -4.34 11.81 0.43
CA SER A 29 -5.60 11.17 0.83
C SER A 29 -5.62 9.69 0.41
N PHE A 30 -4.61 8.94 0.81
CA PHE A 30 -4.49 7.50 0.57
C PHE A 30 -4.68 6.74 1.88
N PHE A 31 -5.49 5.69 1.82
CA PHE A 31 -5.82 4.89 3.00
C PHE A 31 -5.61 3.41 2.70
N ARG A 32 -4.97 2.74 3.61
CA ARG A 32 -4.83 1.28 3.59
C ARG A 32 -5.43 0.74 4.88
N PRO A 33 -6.47 -0.11 4.80
CA PRO A 33 -7.07 -0.69 5.99
C PRO A 33 -6.04 -1.50 6.79
N PRO A 34 -5.89 -1.25 8.10
CA PRO A 34 -4.98 -2.03 8.93
C PRO A 34 -5.31 -3.52 8.86
N GLN A 35 -4.29 -4.35 8.65
CA GLN A 35 -4.41 -5.80 8.48
C GLN A 35 -5.32 -6.23 7.31
N GLY A 36 -5.66 -5.31 6.40
CA GLY A 36 -6.60 -5.58 5.31
C GLY A 36 -8.05 -5.77 5.77
N LYS A 37 -8.37 -5.47 7.02
CA LYS A 37 -9.72 -5.60 7.55
C LYS A 37 -10.59 -4.44 7.14
N TYR A 38 -11.73 -4.75 6.54
CA TYR A 38 -12.67 -3.75 6.04
C TYR A 38 -14.12 -4.21 6.15
N SER A 39 -15.04 -3.25 6.01
CA SER A 39 -16.47 -3.49 5.84
C SER A 39 -16.98 -2.55 4.75
N ALA A 40 -18.16 -2.83 4.21
CA ALA A 40 -18.80 -1.91 3.26
C ALA A 40 -18.93 -0.51 3.87
N GLN A 41 -19.27 -0.45 5.15
CA GLN A 41 -19.40 0.80 5.88
C GLN A 41 -18.07 1.55 6.00
N SER A 42 -16.96 0.87 6.36
CA SER A 42 -15.66 1.53 6.47
C SER A 42 -15.14 2.04 5.13
N LEU A 43 -15.39 1.31 4.05
CA LEU A 43 -15.04 1.74 2.69
C LEU A 43 -15.85 2.98 2.28
N GLN A 44 -17.13 3.01 2.60
CA GLN A 44 -17.99 4.15 2.32
C GLN A 44 -17.55 5.38 3.11
N MET A 45 -17.25 5.22 4.39
CA MET A 45 -16.76 6.32 5.24
C MET A 45 -15.44 6.90 4.71
N SER A 46 -14.51 6.05 4.29
CA SER A 46 -13.24 6.49 3.71
C SER A 46 -13.47 7.32 2.45
N LYS A 47 -14.36 6.85 1.58
CA LYS A 47 -14.70 7.54 0.34
C LYS A 47 -15.37 8.90 0.60
N GLU A 48 -16.31 8.97 1.55
CA GLU A 48 -16.98 10.21 1.92
C GLU A 48 -16.02 11.26 2.48
N LEU A 49 -14.95 10.83 3.14
CA LEU A 49 -13.90 11.71 3.66
C LEU A 49 -12.85 12.09 2.61
N GLY A 50 -13.02 11.64 1.37
CA GLY A 50 -12.14 11.97 0.25
C GLY A 50 -10.91 11.08 0.14
N TYR A 51 -10.87 9.96 0.82
CA TYR A 51 -9.74 9.03 0.76
C TYR A 51 -9.90 8.00 -0.34
N HIS A 52 -8.78 7.67 -0.98
CA HIS A 52 -8.67 6.52 -1.88
C HIS A 52 -8.16 5.34 -1.08
N THR A 53 -8.93 4.26 -1.06
CA THR A 53 -8.58 3.03 -0.32
C THR A 53 -7.77 2.10 -1.21
N PHE A 54 -6.63 1.63 -0.70
CA PHE A 54 -5.76 0.69 -1.39
C PHE A 54 -5.62 -0.60 -0.59
N PHE A 55 -5.67 -1.70 -1.31
CA PHE A 55 -5.25 -3.02 -0.85
C PHE A 55 -3.97 -3.39 -1.58
N TRP A 56 -3.59 -4.65 -1.50
CA TRP A 56 -2.38 -5.15 -2.16
C TRP A 56 -2.67 -6.49 -2.83
N SER A 57 -1.89 -6.81 -3.85
CA SER A 57 -2.00 -8.07 -4.58
C SER A 57 -0.81 -9.00 -4.35
N LEU A 58 0.27 -8.48 -3.79
CA LEU A 58 1.48 -9.25 -3.49
C LEU A 58 2.02 -8.87 -2.10
N ALA A 59 2.14 -9.86 -1.24
CA ALA A 59 2.76 -9.75 0.06
C ALA A 59 3.33 -11.12 0.47
N TYR A 60 4.18 -11.14 1.50
CA TYR A 60 4.67 -12.38 2.07
C TYR A 60 4.84 -12.22 3.58
N VAL A 61 5.17 -13.31 4.28
CA VAL A 61 5.26 -13.31 5.74
C VAL A 61 6.59 -12.70 6.18
N ASP A 62 6.59 -11.40 6.45
CA ASP A 62 7.78 -10.61 6.78
C ASP A 62 7.72 -9.90 8.15
N LEU A 63 6.58 -9.95 8.84
CA LEU A 63 6.37 -9.22 10.09
C LEU A 63 7.00 -9.85 11.35
N ASN A 64 7.23 -11.15 11.34
CA ASN A 64 7.77 -11.82 12.52
C ASN A 64 9.26 -11.52 12.69
N LYS A 65 9.61 -10.66 13.64
CA LYS A 65 10.99 -10.24 13.89
C LYS A 65 11.90 -11.39 14.33
N ASP A 66 11.34 -12.39 15.00
CA ASP A 66 12.07 -13.54 15.54
C ASP A 66 12.21 -14.69 14.53
N ALA A 67 11.49 -14.62 13.42
CA ALA A 67 11.50 -15.62 12.37
C ALA A 67 11.50 -14.95 11.00
N GLN A 68 12.57 -14.21 10.70
CA GLN A 68 12.71 -13.54 9.42
C GLN A 68 12.97 -14.54 8.30
N PRO A 69 12.30 -14.38 7.14
CA PRO A 69 12.50 -15.29 6.00
C PRO A 69 13.91 -15.17 5.42
N ASP A 70 14.38 -16.23 4.79
CA ASP A 70 15.66 -16.24 4.11
C ASP A 70 15.67 -15.24 2.94
N PRO A 71 16.70 -14.38 2.81
CA PRO A 71 16.77 -13.37 1.75
C PRO A 71 16.68 -13.94 0.33
N ALA A 72 17.43 -14.99 0.02
CA ALA A 72 17.44 -15.59 -1.31
C ALA A 72 16.09 -16.23 -1.68
N GLU A 73 15.50 -16.96 -0.77
CA GLU A 73 14.17 -17.57 -0.96
C GLU A 73 13.09 -16.49 -1.11
N SER A 74 13.20 -15.39 -0.36
CA SER A 74 12.27 -14.27 -0.43
C SER A 74 12.30 -13.60 -1.80
N ILE A 75 13.48 -13.34 -2.35
CA ILE A 75 13.65 -12.80 -3.71
C ILE A 75 13.02 -13.73 -4.74
N GLN A 76 13.30 -15.03 -4.67
CA GLN A 76 12.76 -16.01 -5.60
C GLN A 76 11.22 -16.02 -5.54
N LYS A 77 10.65 -16.05 -4.33
CA LYS A 77 9.20 -16.05 -4.13
C LYS A 77 8.54 -14.81 -4.69
N LEU A 78 9.10 -13.63 -4.41
CA LEU A 78 8.56 -12.36 -4.86
C LEU A 78 8.70 -12.18 -6.37
N CYS A 79 9.81 -12.60 -6.96
CA CYS A 79 10.00 -12.57 -8.41
C CYS A 79 9.06 -13.55 -9.14
N LYS A 80 8.77 -14.69 -8.53
CA LYS A 80 7.83 -15.66 -9.11
C LYS A 80 6.37 -15.17 -9.11
N ARG A 81 6.01 -14.39 -8.10
CA ARG A 81 4.63 -13.95 -7.87
C ARG A 81 4.31 -12.58 -8.41
N ILE A 82 5.30 -11.80 -8.85
CA ILE A 82 5.08 -10.46 -9.40
C ILE A 82 4.24 -10.52 -10.68
N HIS A 83 3.42 -9.52 -10.91
CA HIS A 83 2.57 -9.41 -12.09
C HIS A 83 2.36 -7.94 -12.46
N PRO A 84 1.98 -7.63 -13.72
CA PRO A 84 1.66 -6.26 -14.12
C PRO A 84 0.53 -5.68 -13.26
N GLY A 85 0.65 -4.43 -12.88
CA GLY A 85 -0.33 -3.75 -12.05
C GLY A 85 -0.32 -4.16 -10.58
N ALA A 86 0.71 -4.87 -10.12
CA ALA A 86 0.81 -5.29 -8.72
C ALA A 86 0.94 -4.10 -7.77
N ILE A 87 0.21 -4.16 -6.67
CA ILE A 87 0.45 -3.32 -5.49
C ILE A 87 1.13 -4.22 -4.47
N VAL A 88 2.36 -3.88 -4.11
CA VAL A 88 3.22 -4.72 -3.26
C VAL A 88 3.27 -4.18 -1.85
N LEU A 89 3.00 -5.04 -0.87
CA LEU A 89 3.10 -4.71 0.54
C LEU A 89 4.34 -5.35 1.15
N LEU A 90 5.30 -4.52 1.57
CA LEU A 90 6.51 -4.92 2.28
C LEU A 90 6.63 -4.09 3.55
N HIS A 91 6.95 -4.73 4.67
CA HIS A 91 7.06 -4.03 5.95
C HIS A 91 8.47 -3.50 6.18
N ASN A 92 8.56 -2.23 6.58
CA ASN A 92 9.83 -1.56 6.85
C ASN A 92 10.50 -2.03 8.16
N THR A 93 9.80 -2.77 8.99
CA THR A 93 10.35 -3.38 10.21
C THR A 93 11.04 -4.71 9.94
N SER A 94 10.96 -5.23 8.73
CA SER A 94 11.58 -6.49 8.32
C SER A 94 13.05 -6.29 7.96
N LYS A 95 13.94 -6.98 8.66
CA LYS A 95 15.36 -7.00 8.34
C LYS A 95 15.60 -7.56 6.95
N THR A 96 14.93 -8.66 6.61
CA THR A 96 15.02 -9.29 5.29
C THR A 96 14.66 -8.30 4.18
N ASN A 97 13.57 -7.54 4.33
CA ASN A 97 13.17 -6.54 3.35
C ASN A 97 14.24 -5.46 3.15
N ALA A 98 14.87 -5.00 4.23
CA ALA A 98 15.96 -4.03 4.14
C ALA A 98 17.15 -4.58 3.36
N GLU A 99 17.46 -5.85 3.53
CA GLU A 99 18.60 -6.52 2.86
C GLU A 99 18.33 -6.77 1.38
N ILE A 100 17.11 -7.12 1.00
CA ILE A 100 16.78 -7.55 -0.37
C ILE A 100 16.21 -6.45 -1.26
N LEU A 101 15.80 -5.31 -0.71
CA LEU A 101 15.01 -4.31 -1.46
C LEU A 101 15.70 -3.86 -2.75
N ASP A 102 16.96 -3.48 -2.69
CA ASP A 102 17.70 -3.01 -3.86
C ASP A 102 17.79 -4.08 -4.96
N GLU A 103 18.16 -5.29 -4.60
CA GLU A 103 18.24 -6.41 -5.55
C GLU A 103 16.87 -6.76 -6.12
N LEU A 104 15.83 -6.76 -5.28
CA LEU A 104 14.47 -7.07 -5.70
C LEU A 104 13.96 -6.06 -6.74
N LEU A 105 14.15 -4.77 -6.49
CA LEU A 105 13.75 -3.71 -7.42
C LEU A 105 14.51 -3.83 -8.74
N THR A 106 15.80 -4.10 -8.68
CA THR A 106 16.64 -4.31 -9.88
C THR A 106 16.14 -5.50 -10.70
N ARG A 107 15.85 -6.62 -10.06
CA ARG A 107 15.34 -7.82 -10.76
C ARG A 107 14.00 -7.56 -11.41
N TRP A 108 13.10 -6.84 -10.76
CA TRP A 108 11.81 -6.49 -11.34
C TRP A 108 11.97 -5.57 -12.56
N GLU A 109 12.89 -4.60 -12.51
CA GLU A 109 13.21 -3.77 -13.67
C GLU A 109 13.76 -4.61 -14.84
N GLU A 110 14.65 -5.54 -14.57
CA GLU A 110 15.20 -6.47 -15.56
C GLU A 110 14.13 -7.37 -16.19
N MET A 111 13.07 -7.69 -15.43
CA MET A 111 11.91 -8.44 -15.92
C MET A 111 10.96 -7.58 -16.76
N GLY A 112 11.23 -6.28 -16.92
CA GLY A 112 10.44 -5.37 -17.72
C GLY A 112 9.39 -4.56 -16.95
N TYR A 113 9.38 -4.61 -15.62
CA TYR A 113 8.45 -3.83 -14.81
C TYR A 113 8.95 -2.41 -14.60
N ARG A 114 8.02 -1.47 -14.56
CA ARG A 114 8.26 -0.09 -14.20
C ARG A 114 7.53 0.21 -12.90
N PHE A 115 8.15 0.98 -12.02
CA PHE A 115 7.54 1.43 -10.77
C PHE A 115 6.74 2.70 -11.01
N GLY A 116 5.53 2.73 -10.46
CA GLY A 116 4.66 3.89 -10.49
C GLY A 116 4.24 4.31 -9.09
N THR A 117 3.64 5.48 -9.01
CA THR A 117 3.04 5.98 -7.76
C THR A 117 1.57 5.58 -7.66
N LEU A 118 1.02 5.66 -6.45
CA LEU A 118 -0.42 5.46 -6.24
C LEU A 118 -1.25 6.52 -6.96
N GLU A 119 -0.74 7.75 -7.09
CA GLU A 119 -1.38 8.81 -7.86
C GLU A 119 -1.50 8.45 -9.34
N GLU A 120 -0.43 7.93 -9.95
CA GLU A 120 -0.45 7.44 -11.33
C GLU A 120 -1.46 6.32 -11.52
N LEU A 121 -1.55 5.41 -10.56
CA LEU A 121 -2.51 4.31 -10.60
C LEU A 121 -3.95 4.82 -10.61
N ILE A 122 -4.29 5.82 -9.81
CA ILE A 122 -5.62 6.44 -9.77
C ILE A 122 -5.95 7.09 -11.10
N VAL A 123 -5.03 7.88 -11.66
CA VAL A 123 -5.21 8.58 -12.95
C VAL A 123 -5.43 7.56 -14.07
N ASN A 124 -4.61 6.52 -14.16
CA ASN A 124 -4.73 5.48 -15.17
C ASN A 124 -6.05 4.70 -15.06
N SER A 125 -6.47 4.37 -13.85
CA SER A 125 -7.75 3.68 -13.60
C SER A 125 -8.94 4.54 -14.02
N SER A 126 -8.91 5.83 -13.74
CA SER A 126 -9.95 6.78 -14.14
C SER A 126 -10.03 6.93 -15.66
N SER A 127 -8.89 7.02 -16.35
CA SER A 127 -8.80 7.09 -17.81
C SER A 127 -9.34 5.80 -18.47
N THR A 128 -8.99 4.64 -17.95
CA THR A 128 -9.48 3.35 -18.43
C THR A 128 -10.99 3.23 -18.30
N ARG A 129 -11.55 3.70 -17.17
CA ARG A 129 -13.01 3.71 -16.97
C ARG A 129 -13.72 4.67 -17.92
N GLY A 130 -13.11 5.82 -18.21
CA GLY A 130 -13.63 6.77 -19.18
C GLY A 130 -13.72 6.17 -20.58
N ASP A 131 -12.71 5.42 -20.98
CA ASP A 131 -12.62 4.79 -22.30
C ASP A 131 -13.58 3.60 -22.46
N SER A 132 -14.05 2.99 -21.38
CA SER A 132 -14.95 1.83 -21.42
C SER A 132 -16.43 2.20 -21.54
N GLN A 133 -16.75 3.46 -21.53
CA GLN A 133 -18.11 3.98 -21.72
C GLN A 133 -18.32 4.39 -23.18
#